data_20d6283feddac2437cc6708d9ba2e826
#
_entry.id   20d6283feddac2437cc6708d9ba2e826
#
_cell.length_a   1.000
_cell.length_b   1.000
_cell.length_c   1.000
_cell.angle_alpha   90.00
_cell.angle_beta   90.00
_cell.angle_gamma   90.00
#
_symmetry.space_group_name_H-M   'P 1'
#
loop_
_entity.id
_entity.type
_entity.pdbx_description
1 polymer ?
#
loop_
_entity_poly.entity_id
_entity_poly.type
_entity_poly.pdbx_seq_one_letter_code
_entity_poly.pdbx_strand_id
1 'polypeptide(L)'
;MDGTEGNAGQPGPAERSHRSSVSSVGARAADVLVYLADDTVVPLAVENLPSLNAHELHRAVREVLQLPDIALDVFALWLVSPLLEVQLKPKHQPYKLGRQWPELLLRFTDAPDDDVAMDEPSLQFRRNVFFPKRRELQIHDEEVLRLLYEEAKGNVLAARYPCDVEDCETLGALVCRVQLGPYQPGQPTACAVREKLDSFLPAHLCKRGHGLFAALRGRGAKAGPGEQGLLNAYCKVKEAAGGDSGRGASLSTHYRAYLLKSHELPFYGCAFFHGEVDKPAQGFLHRGGRKPVVVAISLEGVHVIDSREKHVLLGLRFQELSWDHTSPEEEESVLWLEFDGDNEGTPVNRLLKIYSKQAELMSGLIEYCIELNQTSELAAPQETVSGPPSAASSLPSSAQRPQLQRQGSVVCSRLQHLSTIDYVEEGQQIKRVKPKRTTSFFSRQLSVGQGSYTVVQPADSLEQG
;
A
#
# COMPACT_ATOMS: atom_id res chain seq x y z
N MET A 1 58.73 58.17 11.59
CA MET A 1 57.60 59.02 11.93
C MET A 1 56.44 58.59 11.13
N ASP A 2 55.59 58.01 11.85
CA ASP A 2 54.16 58.04 11.80
C ASP A 2 53.53 57.28 10.63
N GLY A 3 52.88 56.27 10.83
CA GLY A 3 51.85 55.93 11.87
C GLY A 3 50.47 55.93 11.19
N THR A 4 49.82 54.85 11.24
CA THR A 4 48.43 54.60 11.60
C THR A 4 47.84 53.40 10.87
N GLU A 5 47.54 52.42 11.66
CA GLU A 5 46.26 51.76 11.92
C GLU A 5 45.33 51.63 10.68
N GLY A 6 45.04 50.43 10.19
CA GLY A 6 44.25 49.40 10.85
C GLY A 6 42.79 49.51 10.53
N ASN A 7 42.28 48.71 9.65
CA ASN A 7 40.90 48.25 9.80
C ASN A 7 40.70 46.89 9.14
N ALA A 8 40.25 45.95 9.93
CA ALA A 8 39.92 44.60 9.54
C ALA A 8 38.58 44.62 8.80
N GLY A 9 38.58 44.22 7.52
CA GLY A 9 37.37 43.94 6.74
C GLY A 9 37.18 42.44 6.65
N GLN A 10 36.03 41.98 7.10
CA GLN A 10 35.56 40.58 6.97
C GLN A 10 35.52 40.12 5.51
N PRO A 11 35.82 38.85 5.22
CA PRO A 11 35.66 38.32 3.85
C PRO A 11 34.19 37.96 3.61
N GLY A 12 33.59 38.53 2.56
CA GLY A 12 32.33 38.17 1.98
C GLY A 12 32.33 36.81 1.33
N PRO A 13 31.17 36.23 1.06
CA PRO A 13 31.08 34.87 0.52
C PRO A 13 31.59 34.80 -0.92
N ALA A 14 32.46 33.83 -1.16
CA ALA A 14 33.06 33.57 -2.47
C ALA A 14 31.99 33.10 -3.47
N GLU A 15 31.72 33.93 -4.46
CA GLU A 15 31.08 33.54 -5.70
C GLU A 15 31.92 32.45 -6.41
N ARG A 16 31.39 31.23 -6.47
CA ARG A 16 31.96 30.17 -7.31
C ARG A 16 31.59 30.46 -8.76
N SER A 17 32.50 31.13 -9.42
CA SER A 17 32.55 31.29 -10.86
C SER A 17 32.65 29.92 -11.52
N HIS A 18 31.62 29.49 -12.22
CA HIS A 18 31.66 28.37 -13.13
C HIS A 18 32.53 28.72 -14.34
N ARG A 19 33.80 28.33 -14.30
CA ARG A 19 34.64 28.24 -15.50
C ARG A 19 34.19 27.04 -16.33
N SER A 20 33.43 27.28 -17.37
CA SER A 20 33.20 26.30 -18.43
C SER A 20 34.54 26.11 -19.22
N SER A 21 35.23 25.04 -18.94
CA SER A 21 36.29 24.55 -19.82
C SER A 21 35.67 23.60 -20.83
N VAL A 22 35.59 24.08 -22.06
CA VAL A 22 35.32 23.25 -23.23
C VAL A 22 36.55 22.36 -23.47
N SER A 23 36.43 21.08 -23.17
CA SER A 23 37.42 20.09 -23.64
C SER A 23 36.76 18.74 -23.84
N SER A 24 36.89 18.23 -25.04
CA SER A 24 36.81 16.86 -25.56
C SER A 24 35.53 16.05 -25.30
N VAL A 25 34.99 15.58 -26.40
CA VAL A 25 33.91 14.59 -26.57
C VAL A 25 34.33 13.27 -25.92
N GLY A 26 34.18 13.18 -24.61
CA GLY A 26 34.07 11.96 -23.85
C GLY A 26 32.69 11.99 -23.22
N ALA A 27 31.89 10.95 -23.34
CA ALA A 27 30.63 10.81 -22.65
C ALA A 27 30.89 11.07 -21.16
N ARG A 28 30.35 12.16 -20.61
CA ARG A 28 30.50 12.47 -19.18
C ARG A 28 29.70 11.46 -18.42
N ALA A 29 30.37 10.67 -17.59
CA ALA A 29 29.65 9.85 -16.58
C ALA A 29 28.81 10.78 -15.69
N ALA A 30 27.56 10.44 -15.50
CA ALA A 30 26.67 11.12 -14.58
C ALA A 30 26.43 10.21 -13.38
N ASP A 31 26.39 10.79 -12.19
CA ASP A 31 26.03 10.05 -10.98
C ASP A 31 24.50 10.01 -10.84
N VAL A 32 23.96 8.80 -10.77
CA VAL A 32 22.56 8.55 -10.45
C VAL A 32 22.47 8.00 -9.04
N LEU A 33 21.65 8.62 -8.20
CA LEU A 33 21.42 8.18 -6.83
C LEU A 33 20.16 7.31 -6.79
N VAL A 34 20.31 6.07 -6.33
CA VAL A 34 19.20 5.14 -6.10
C VAL A 34 19.05 4.91 -4.61
N TYR A 35 17.84 5.13 -4.10
CA TYR A 35 17.51 5.00 -2.69
C TYR A 35 16.94 3.63 -2.39
N LEU A 36 17.42 2.99 -1.33
CA LEU A 36 16.86 1.74 -0.80
C LEU A 36 15.80 2.05 0.28
N ALA A 37 15.08 1.01 0.70
CA ALA A 37 14.02 1.15 1.69
C ALA A 37 14.51 1.51 3.10
N ASP A 38 15.78 1.33 3.39
CA ASP A 38 16.47 1.71 4.64
C ASP A 38 17.16 3.08 4.57
N ASP A 39 16.78 3.91 3.58
CA ASP A 39 17.39 5.21 3.26
C ASP A 39 18.87 5.15 2.83
N THR A 40 19.41 3.96 2.63
CA THR A 40 20.74 3.80 2.03
C THR A 40 20.73 4.32 0.60
N VAL A 41 21.75 5.07 0.23
CA VAL A 41 21.91 5.64 -1.11
C VAL A 41 22.97 4.87 -1.88
N VAL A 42 22.61 4.35 -3.06
CA VAL A 42 23.50 3.66 -3.99
C VAL A 42 23.86 4.62 -5.13
N PRO A 43 25.09 5.15 -5.18
CA PRO A 43 25.54 5.97 -6.30
C PRO A 43 25.92 5.07 -7.48
N LEU A 44 25.40 5.38 -8.66
CA LEU A 44 25.71 4.70 -9.90
C LEU A 44 26.39 5.69 -10.85
N ALA A 45 27.64 5.41 -11.23
CA ALA A 45 28.29 6.13 -12.31
C ALA A 45 27.85 5.54 -13.65
N VAL A 46 27.08 6.30 -14.42
CA VAL A 46 26.51 5.84 -15.69
C VAL A 46 26.92 6.74 -16.85
N GLU A 47 27.15 6.13 -17.98
CA GLU A 47 27.33 6.85 -19.24
C GLU A 47 26.00 7.00 -19.96
N ASN A 48 25.84 8.13 -20.67
CA ASN A 48 24.66 8.39 -21.49
C ASN A 48 23.30 8.24 -20.76
N LEU A 49 23.20 8.80 -19.55
CA LEU A 49 22.03 8.76 -18.70
C LEU A 49 20.69 9.00 -19.43
N PRO A 50 20.55 9.95 -20.37
CA PRO A 50 19.28 10.21 -21.04
C PRO A 50 18.70 9.02 -21.82
N SER A 51 19.55 8.08 -22.27
CA SER A 51 19.11 6.93 -23.06
C SER A 51 18.92 5.66 -22.26
N LEU A 52 19.44 5.61 -21.01
CA LEU A 52 19.34 4.43 -20.16
C LEU A 52 17.88 4.12 -19.79
N ASN A 53 17.53 2.86 -19.92
CA ASN A 53 16.23 2.37 -19.47
C ASN A 53 16.29 1.83 -18.04
N ALA A 54 15.12 1.62 -17.44
CA ALA A 54 15.00 1.14 -16.06
C ALA A 54 15.63 -0.24 -15.85
N HIS A 55 15.61 -1.12 -16.86
CA HIS A 55 16.22 -2.43 -16.77
C HIS A 55 17.75 -2.35 -16.67
N GLU A 56 18.38 -1.47 -17.45
CA GLU A 56 19.83 -1.26 -17.41
C GLU A 56 20.28 -0.70 -16.06
N LEU A 57 19.56 0.30 -15.54
CA LEU A 57 19.83 0.84 -14.20
C LEU A 57 19.57 -0.19 -13.10
N HIS A 58 18.52 -1.00 -13.23
CA HIS A 58 18.22 -2.07 -12.27
C HIS A 58 19.37 -3.09 -12.21
N ARG A 59 19.90 -3.51 -13.37
CA ARG A 59 21.07 -4.39 -13.43
C ARG A 59 22.28 -3.76 -12.75
N ALA A 60 22.55 -2.47 -12.97
CA ALA A 60 23.64 -1.75 -12.32
C ALA A 60 23.47 -1.72 -10.79
N VAL A 61 22.27 -1.48 -10.26
CA VAL A 61 21.99 -1.57 -8.81
C VAL A 61 22.28 -2.96 -8.29
N ARG A 62 21.78 -4.01 -8.97
CA ARG A 62 22.01 -5.40 -8.60
C ARG A 62 23.51 -5.73 -8.53
N GLU A 63 24.28 -5.27 -9.50
CA GLU A 63 25.72 -5.51 -9.57
C GLU A 63 26.48 -4.79 -8.44
N VAL A 64 26.15 -3.53 -8.16
CA VAL A 64 26.76 -2.76 -7.05
C VAL A 64 26.45 -3.40 -5.70
N LEU A 65 25.22 -3.86 -5.50
CA LEU A 65 24.79 -4.52 -4.26
C LEU A 65 25.16 -6.01 -4.21
N GLN A 66 25.73 -6.57 -5.26
CA GLN A 66 26.10 -7.99 -5.39
C GLN A 66 24.92 -8.94 -5.12
N LEU A 67 23.71 -8.53 -5.55
CA LEU A 67 22.51 -9.34 -5.37
C LEU A 67 22.43 -10.49 -6.40
N PRO A 68 21.84 -11.61 -6.05
CA PRO A 68 21.59 -12.72 -6.98
C PRO A 68 20.62 -12.33 -8.10
N ASP A 69 20.59 -13.13 -9.17
CA ASP A 69 19.74 -12.84 -10.35
C ASP A 69 18.25 -12.74 -10.03
N ILE A 70 17.77 -13.46 -9.00
CA ILE A 70 16.37 -13.35 -8.55
C ILE A 70 15.98 -11.92 -8.18
N ALA A 71 16.92 -11.07 -7.77
CA ALA A 71 16.67 -9.67 -7.45
C ALA A 71 16.07 -8.88 -8.62
N LEU A 72 16.36 -9.30 -9.88
CA LEU A 72 15.78 -8.68 -11.08
C LEU A 72 14.27 -8.91 -11.19
N ASP A 73 13.75 -9.98 -10.59
CA ASP A 73 12.32 -10.26 -10.53
C ASP A 73 11.67 -9.64 -9.29
N VAL A 74 12.37 -9.76 -8.13
CA VAL A 74 11.85 -9.35 -6.81
C VAL A 74 11.67 -7.85 -6.69
N PHE A 75 12.62 -7.08 -7.22
CA PHE A 75 12.63 -5.62 -7.12
C PHE A 75 12.32 -4.95 -8.45
N ALA A 76 11.98 -3.68 -8.38
CA ALA A 76 11.82 -2.78 -9.51
C ALA A 76 12.33 -1.39 -9.13
N LEU A 77 12.56 -0.56 -10.15
CA LEU A 77 12.81 0.86 -9.93
C LEU A 77 11.49 1.62 -9.89
N TRP A 78 11.40 2.57 -8.99
CA TRP A 78 10.26 3.45 -8.79
C TRP A 78 10.70 4.91 -8.83
N LEU A 79 9.89 5.75 -9.43
CA LEU A 79 9.95 7.20 -9.20
C LEU A 79 8.95 7.54 -8.10
N VAL A 80 9.43 8.18 -7.04
CA VAL A 80 8.66 8.42 -5.82
C VAL A 80 8.85 9.84 -5.33
N SER A 81 7.74 10.52 -5.11
CA SER A 81 7.67 11.79 -4.39
C SER A 81 6.52 11.77 -3.38
N PRO A 82 6.36 12.81 -2.54
CA PRO A 82 5.19 12.95 -1.68
C PRO A 82 3.85 12.95 -2.44
N LEU A 83 3.85 13.38 -3.71
CA LEU A 83 2.64 13.57 -4.50
C LEU A 83 2.29 12.36 -5.39
N LEU A 84 3.30 11.61 -5.86
CA LEU A 84 3.08 10.52 -6.82
C LEU A 84 4.15 9.44 -6.68
N GLU A 85 3.72 8.18 -6.78
CA GLU A 85 4.60 7.00 -6.84
C GLU A 85 4.30 6.20 -8.10
N VAL A 86 5.33 5.86 -8.86
CA VAL A 86 5.20 5.12 -10.12
C VAL A 86 6.26 4.03 -10.22
N GLN A 87 5.84 2.76 -10.33
CA GLN A 87 6.75 1.67 -10.69
C GLN A 87 7.12 1.78 -12.17
N LEU A 88 8.40 1.71 -12.45
CA LEU A 88 8.91 1.81 -13.81
C LEU A 88 8.85 0.45 -14.52
N LYS A 89 8.35 0.44 -15.75
CA LYS A 89 8.48 -0.70 -16.64
C LYS A 89 9.92 -0.80 -17.14
N PRO A 90 10.42 -2.00 -17.49
CA PRO A 90 11.83 -2.18 -17.90
C PRO A 90 12.29 -1.25 -19.02
N LYS A 91 11.42 -0.89 -19.96
CA LYS A 91 11.74 -0.02 -21.11
C LYS A 91 11.60 1.48 -20.80
N HIS A 92 11.08 1.87 -19.65
CA HIS A 92 10.97 3.29 -19.29
C HIS A 92 12.36 3.90 -19.12
N GLN A 93 12.51 5.15 -19.49
CA GLN A 93 13.73 5.95 -19.33
C GLN A 93 13.55 6.87 -18.10
N PRO A 94 14.15 6.54 -16.94
CA PRO A 94 13.92 7.27 -15.70
C PRO A 94 14.26 8.74 -15.77
N TYR A 95 15.37 9.07 -16.44
CA TYR A 95 15.78 10.46 -16.63
C TYR A 95 14.74 11.28 -17.41
N LYS A 96 14.19 10.69 -18.47
CA LYS A 96 13.16 11.36 -19.28
C LYS A 96 11.88 11.56 -18.49
N LEU A 97 11.43 10.55 -17.75
CA LEU A 97 10.25 10.66 -16.89
C LEU A 97 10.45 11.66 -15.76
N GLY A 98 11.66 11.72 -15.17
CA GLY A 98 11.99 12.73 -14.17
C GLY A 98 11.90 14.16 -14.72
N ARG A 99 12.30 14.36 -15.95
CA ARG A 99 12.15 15.67 -16.61
C ARG A 99 10.69 16.02 -16.95
N GLN A 100 9.85 15.03 -17.17
CA GLN A 100 8.41 15.18 -17.42
C GLN A 100 7.59 15.11 -16.11
N TRP A 101 8.25 15.07 -14.95
CA TRP A 101 7.60 14.90 -13.67
C TRP A 101 6.51 15.93 -13.37
N PRO A 102 6.72 17.23 -13.60
CA PRO A 102 5.66 18.22 -13.40
C PRO A 102 4.42 17.95 -14.27
N GLU A 103 4.60 17.50 -15.52
CA GLU A 103 3.49 17.15 -16.41
C GLU A 103 2.70 15.94 -15.89
N LEU A 104 3.42 14.93 -15.34
CA LEU A 104 2.78 13.77 -14.71
C LEU A 104 2.02 14.16 -13.45
N LEU A 105 2.55 15.06 -12.64
CA LEU A 105 1.87 15.57 -11.45
C LEU A 105 0.59 16.33 -11.80
N LEU A 106 0.62 17.20 -12.80
CA LEU A 106 -0.56 17.92 -13.28
C LEU A 106 -1.65 16.97 -13.79
N ARG A 107 -1.25 15.87 -14.45
CA ARG A 107 -2.18 14.86 -14.97
C ARG A 107 -2.77 13.98 -13.87
N PHE A 108 -1.97 13.55 -12.90
CA PHE A 108 -2.33 12.48 -11.97
C PHE A 108 -2.52 12.93 -10.52
N THR A 109 -2.43 14.24 -10.23
CA THR A 109 -2.63 14.77 -8.88
C THR A 109 -3.46 16.05 -8.91
N ASP A 110 -4.10 16.35 -7.77
CA ASP A 110 -4.80 17.63 -7.54
C ASP A 110 -3.92 18.61 -6.74
N ALA A 111 -2.60 18.43 -6.79
CA ALA A 111 -1.67 19.30 -6.10
C ALA A 111 -1.70 20.72 -6.67
N PRO A 112 -1.56 21.76 -5.83
CA PRO A 112 -1.40 23.15 -6.28
C PRO A 112 -0.15 23.32 -7.16
N ASP A 113 -0.18 24.29 -8.06
CA ASP A 113 0.93 24.55 -9.00
C ASP A 113 2.27 24.81 -8.28
N ASP A 114 2.24 25.45 -7.11
CA ASP A 114 3.44 25.70 -6.32
C ASP A 114 4.05 24.40 -5.79
N ASP A 115 3.22 23.46 -5.34
CA ASP A 115 3.67 22.13 -4.87
C ASP A 115 4.22 21.31 -6.05
N VAL A 116 3.54 21.36 -7.20
CA VAL A 116 4.00 20.71 -8.45
C VAL A 116 5.36 21.24 -8.88
N ALA A 117 5.58 22.55 -8.81
CA ALA A 117 6.83 23.19 -9.22
C ALA A 117 8.03 22.84 -8.30
N MET A 118 7.76 22.51 -7.03
CA MET A 118 8.78 22.20 -6.03
C MET A 118 9.00 20.70 -5.83
N ASP A 119 8.15 19.85 -6.39
CA ASP A 119 8.20 18.41 -6.17
C ASP A 119 9.21 17.76 -7.12
N GLU A 120 10.13 16.99 -6.56
CA GLU A 120 11.13 16.23 -7.30
C GLU A 120 11.06 14.75 -6.93
N PRO A 121 11.02 13.82 -7.90
CA PRO A 121 10.98 12.41 -7.61
C PRO A 121 12.37 11.88 -7.24
N SER A 122 12.44 10.98 -6.28
CA SER A 122 13.58 10.13 -6.03
C SER A 122 13.48 8.81 -6.80
N LEU A 123 14.61 8.31 -7.31
CA LEU A 123 14.68 6.98 -7.88
C LEU A 123 14.91 5.97 -6.77
N GLN A 124 13.96 5.07 -6.56
CA GLN A 124 13.96 4.11 -5.46
C GLN A 124 13.99 2.67 -5.97
N PHE A 125 14.69 1.82 -5.25
CA PHE A 125 14.77 0.39 -5.47
C PHE A 125 13.86 -0.30 -4.47
N ARG A 126 12.68 -0.75 -4.93
CA ARG A 126 11.62 -1.30 -4.08
C ARG A 126 11.11 -2.62 -4.64
N ARG A 127 10.32 -3.31 -3.83
CA ARG A 127 9.60 -4.52 -4.22
C ARG A 127 8.82 -4.30 -5.52
N ASN A 128 8.93 -5.26 -6.42
CA ASN A 128 8.12 -5.30 -7.63
C ASN A 128 6.69 -5.75 -7.30
N VAL A 129 5.70 -4.93 -7.62
CA VAL A 129 4.25 -5.23 -7.41
C VAL A 129 3.84 -6.55 -8.08
N PHE A 130 4.48 -6.89 -9.19
CA PHE A 130 4.18 -8.09 -9.99
C PHE A 130 4.94 -9.35 -9.52
N PHE A 131 5.70 -9.27 -8.44
CA PHE A 131 6.37 -10.44 -7.88
C PHE A 131 5.43 -11.18 -6.93
N PRO A 132 5.07 -12.48 -7.20
CA PRO A 132 4.11 -13.21 -6.39
C PRO A 132 4.64 -13.50 -4.97
N LYS A 133 3.83 -13.27 -3.93
CA LYS A 133 4.17 -13.57 -2.53
C LYS A 133 4.68 -14.99 -2.33
N ARG A 134 4.06 -15.98 -3.00
CA ARG A 134 4.45 -17.39 -2.91
C ARG A 134 5.90 -17.65 -3.32
N ARG A 135 6.45 -16.87 -4.27
CA ARG A 135 7.84 -16.97 -4.68
C ARG A 135 8.81 -16.38 -3.67
N GLU A 136 8.38 -15.42 -2.86
CA GLU A 136 9.23 -14.85 -1.80
C GLU A 136 9.60 -15.90 -0.74
N LEU A 137 8.73 -16.87 -0.49
CA LEU A 137 8.99 -17.95 0.46
C LEU A 137 10.16 -18.84 0.04
N GLN A 138 10.52 -18.80 -1.24
CA GLN A 138 11.62 -19.58 -1.83
C GLN A 138 12.94 -18.82 -1.85
N ILE A 139 12.96 -17.55 -1.44
CA ILE A 139 14.16 -16.73 -1.37
C ILE A 139 14.99 -17.14 -0.15
N HIS A 140 16.27 -17.39 -0.36
CA HIS A 140 17.22 -17.77 0.69
C HIS A 140 18.34 -16.74 0.89
N ASP A 141 18.54 -15.85 -0.07
CA ASP A 141 19.55 -14.81 0.03
C ASP A 141 19.23 -13.81 1.14
N GLU A 142 20.16 -13.59 2.05
CA GLU A 142 19.95 -12.78 3.26
C GLU A 142 19.78 -11.31 2.90
N GLU A 143 20.51 -10.80 1.92
CA GLU A 143 20.43 -9.39 1.54
C GLU A 143 19.10 -9.07 0.82
N VAL A 144 18.62 -9.96 -0.04
CA VAL A 144 17.31 -9.84 -0.65
C VAL A 144 16.20 -9.85 0.41
N LEU A 145 16.29 -10.77 1.38
CA LEU A 145 15.34 -10.83 2.50
C LEU A 145 15.42 -9.59 3.39
N ARG A 146 16.61 -9.05 3.63
CA ARG A 146 16.82 -7.82 4.39
C ARG A 146 16.14 -6.63 3.72
N LEU A 147 16.34 -6.45 2.42
CA LEU A 147 15.74 -5.34 1.67
C LEU A 147 14.21 -5.42 1.65
N LEU A 148 13.64 -6.61 1.46
CA LEU A 148 12.19 -6.83 1.56
C LEU A 148 11.66 -6.55 2.97
N TYR A 149 12.39 -6.98 4.01
CA TYR A 149 12.05 -6.73 5.41
C TYR A 149 12.06 -5.23 5.73
N GLU A 150 13.09 -4.48 5.30
CA GLU A 150 13.19 -3.04 5.56
C GLU A 150 12.03 -2.29 4.90
N GLU A 151 11.66 -2.64 3.68
CA GLU A 151 10.51 -2.04 3.00
C GLU A 151 9.19 -2.37 3.70
N ALA A 152 8.96 -3.63 4.04
CA ALA A 152 7.74 -4.04 4.76
C ALA A 152 7.64 -3.37 6.12
N LYS A 153 8.75 -3.31 6.88
CA LYS A 153 8.83 -2.59 8.16
C LYS A 153 8.48 -1.12 8.01
N GLY A 154 9.08 -0.44 7.04
CA GLY A 154 8.79 0.96 6.75
C GLY A 154 7.31 1.20 6.46
N ASN A 155 6.69 0.35 5.65
CA ASN A 155 5.27 0.43 5.30
C ASN A 155 4.35 0.18 6.51
N VAL A 156 4.70 -0.74 7.41
CA VAL A 156 3.96 -0.96 8.67
C VAL A 156 4.07 0.24 9.59
N LEU A 157 5.28 0.76 9.84
CA LEU A 157 5.53 1.91 10.71
C LEU A 157 4.86 3.19 10.20
N ALA A 158 4.84 3.40 8.88
CA ALA A 158 4.13 4.50 8.22
C ALA A 158 2.61 4.32 8.16
N ALA A 159 2.08 3.19 8.66
CA ALA A 159 0.68 2.80 8.56
C ALA A 159 0.15 2.78 7.11
N ARG A 160 1.02 2.48 6.15
CA ARG A 160 0.63 2.15 4.77
C ARG A 160 0.06 0.74 4.68
N TYR A 161 0.51 -0.16 5.55
CA TYR A 161 -0.07 -1.48 5.79
C TYR A 161 -0.91 -1.42 7.08
N PRO A 162 -2.20 -1.06 7.00
CA PRO A 162 -3.07 -1.07 8.17
C PRO A 162 -3.17 -2.48 8.75
N CYS A 163 -2.96 -2.60 10.04
CA CYS A 163 -3.09 -3.84 10.76
C CYS A 163 -3.66 -3.57 12.16
N ASP A 164 -4.21 -4.58 12.80
CA ASP A 164 -4.70 -4.44 14.16
C ASP A 164 -3.54 -4.36 15.17
N VAL A 165 -3.88 -4.10 16.44
CA VAL A 165 -2.89 -3.89 17.48
C VAL A 165 -2.06 -5.13 17.72
N GLU A 166 -2.66 -6.32 17.70
CA GLU A 166 -1.99 -7.59 17.97
C GLU A 166 -0.95 -7.93 16.87
N ASP A 167 -1.32 -7.69 15.61
CA ASP A 167 -0.39 -7.86 14.49
C ASP A 167 0.75 -6.84 14.54
N CYS A 168 0.46 -5.57 14.88
CA CYS A 168 1.50 -4.55 15.06
C CYS A 168 2.47 -4.94 16.20
N GLU A 169 1.96 -5.46 17.31
CA GLU A 169 2.77 -5.91 18.44
C GLU A 169 3.64 -7.12 18.04
N THR A 170 3.09 -8.06 17.28
CA THR A 170 3.82 -9.23 16.78
C THR A 170 4.93 -8.83 15.80
N LEU A 171 4.62 -7.97 14.84
CA LEU A 171 5.60 -7.44 13.88
C LEU A 171 6.67 -6.60 14.60
N GLY A 172 6.26 -5.74 15.52
CA GLY A 172 7.17 -4.94 16.33
C GLY A 172 8.10 -5.79 17.19
N ALA A 173 7.62 -6.91 17.73
CA ALA A 173 8.43 -7.86 18.49
C ALA A 173 9.52 -8.50 17.62
N LEU A 174 9.24 -8.82 16.37
CA LEU A 174 10.24 -9.31 15.42
C LEU A 174 11.27 -8.22 15.08
N VAL A 175 10.85 -6.96 14.96
CA VAL A 175 11.79 -5.83 14.81
C VAL A 175 12.68 -5.69 16.05
N CYS A 176 12.12 -5.78 17.27
CA CYS A 176 12.92 -5.81 18.50
C CYS A 176 13.94 -6.94 18.47
N ARG A 177 13.55 -8.13 18.02
CA ARG A 177 14.46 -9.28 17.92
C ARG A 177 15.63 -9.03 16.96
N VAL A 178 15.37 -8.39 15.83
CA VAL A 178 16.41 -8.04 14.84
C VAL A 178 17.35 -6.97 15.39
N GLN A 179 16.82 -5.92 16.03
CA GLN A 179 17.61 -4.74 16.44
C GLN A 179 18.26 -4.89 17.81
N LEU A 180 17.59 -5.54 18.76
CA LEU A 180 18.02 -5.64 20.15
C LEU A 180 18.55 -7.03 20.51
N GLY A 181 18.39 -8.02 19.64
CA GLY A 181 18.75 -9.41 19.92
C GLY A 181 17.69 -10.19 20.72
N PRO A 182 18.05 -11.31 21.34
CA PRO A 182 17.13 -12.12 22.14
C PRO A 182 16.65 -11.35 23.38
N TYR A 183 15.36 -11.54 23.74
CA TYR A 183 14.84 -10.99 24.97
C TYR A 183 15.56 -11.57 26.19
N GLN A 184 16.08 -10.69 27.06
CA GLN A 184 16.75 -11.08 28.29
C GLN A 184 15.97 -10.54 29.50
N PRO A 185 15.44 -11.39 30.39
CA PRO A 185 14.78 -10.96 31.61
C PRO A 185 15.74 -10.19 32.51
N GLY A 186 15.29 -9.05 33.05
CA GLY A 186 16.06 -8.24 33.98
C GLY A 186 17.00 -7.20 33.38
N GLN A 187 17.16 -7.14 32.07
CA GLN A 187 17.81 -6.00 31.42
C GLN A 187 16.84 -4.80 31.29
N PRO A 188 17.33 -3.57 31.13
CA PRO A 188 16.48 -2.38 30.97
C PRO A 188 15.77 -2.32 29.59
N THR A 189 15.38 -3.48 29.08
CA THR A 189 14.70 -3.67 27.80
C THR A 189 13.40 -2.88 27.72
N ALA A 190 12.65 -2.77 28.83
CA ALA A 190 11.42 -1.99 28.85
C ALA A 190 11.69 -0.49 28.64
N CYS A 191 12.76 0.07 29.23
CA CYS A 191 13.14 1.46 29.01
C CYS A 191 13.66 1.69 27.59
N ALA A 192 14.51 0.80 27.08
CA ALA A 192 15.06 0.88 25.73
C ALA A 192 13.96 0.74 24.65
N VAL A 193 12.96 -0.13 24.87
CA VAL A 193 11.79 -0.24 23.99
C VAL A 193 10.94 1.00 24.06
N ARG A 194 10.74 1.59 25.24
CA ARG A 194 9.96 2.83 25.41
C ARG A 194 10.60 4.01 24.73
N GLU A 195 11.92 4.14 24.82
CA GLU A 195 12.67 5.24 24.18
C GLU A 195 12.63 5.20 22.65
N LYS A 196 12.46 4.01 22.07
CA LYS A 196 12.44 3.75 20.63
C LYS A 196 11.11 3.16 20.16
N LEU A 197 10.01 3.43 20.84
CA LEU A 197 8.72 2.79 20.55
C LEU A 197 8.24 3.05 19.13
N ASP A 198 8.52 4.23 18.58
CA ASP A 198 8.23 4.62 17.19
C ASP A 198 9.06 3.86 16.15
N SER A 199 10.15 3.22 16.55
CA SER A 199 10.93 2.31 15.70
C SER A 199 10.33 0.90 15.64
N PHE A 200 9.38 0.58 16.51
CA PHE A 200 8.78 -0.75 16.62
C PHE A 200 7.29 -0.77 16.32
N LEU A 201 6.58 0.32 16.60
CA LEU A 201 5.13 0.42 16.42
C LEU A 201 4.76 1.67 15.59
N PRO A 202 3.68 1.60 14.80
CA PRO A 202 3.16 2.76 14.08
C PRO A 202 2.83 3.93 15.01
N ALA A 203 3.13 5.15 14.58
CA ALA A 203 3.00 6.37 15.38
C ALA A 203 1.60 6.59 15.99
N HIS A 204 0.53 6.14 15.32
CA HIS A 204 -0.84 6.25 15.82
C HIS A 204 -1.10 5.34 17.05
N LEU A 205 -0.36 4.25 17.21
CA LEU A 205 -0.41 3.38 18.40
C LEU A 205 0.44 3.93 19.53
N CYS A 206 1.55 4.59 19.22
CA CYS A 206 2.41 5.23 20.21
C CYS A 206 1.71 6.40 20.93
N LYS A 207 0.88 7.16 20.22
CA LYS A 207 0.21 8.37 20.74
C LYS A 207 -0.99 8.11 21.64
N ARG A 208 -1.56 6.91 21.67
CA ARG A 208 -2.72 6.58 22.51
C ARG A 208 -2.47 6.63 24.02
N GLY A 209 -1.20 6.76 24.45
CA GLY A 209 -0.82 6.93 25.87
C GLY A 209 -0.70 8.38 26.36
N HIS A 210 -0.83 9.39 25.50
CA HIS A 210 -0.58 10.79 25.82
C HIS A 210 -1.86 11.60 26.04
N GLY A 211 -2.89 11.01 26.67
CA GLY A 211 -4.02 11.79 27.19
C GLY A 211 -3.55 12.80 28.24
N LEU A 212 -4.27 13.93 28.39
CA LEU A 212 -4.00 15.03 29.33
C LEU A 212 -3.67 14.58 30.77
N PHE A 213 -3.97 13.32 31.13
CA PHE A 213 -3.65 12.73 32.44
C PHE A 213 -2.28 12.05 32.52
N ALA A 214 -1.53 11.95 31.43
CA ALA A 214 -0.18 11.34 31.46
C ALA A 214 0.85 12.24 32.16
N ALA A 215 0.65 13.55 32.13
CA ALA A 215 1.50 14.53 32.82
C ALA A 215 1.43 14.45 34.36
N LEU A 216 0.37 13.82 34.88
CA LEU A 216 0.16 13.62 36.34
C LEU A 216 0.70 12.28 36.87
N ARG A 217 1.15 11.40 35.98
CA ARG A 217 1.76 10.12 36.37
C ARG A 217 3.27 10.30 36.53
N GLY A 218 3.70 10.29 37.80
CA GLY A 218 5.11 10.40 38.20
C GLY A 218 5.99 9.32 37.55
N ARG A 219 7.30 9.47 37.64
CA ARG A 219 8.40 8.65 37.08
C ARG A 219 8.31 7.09 37.26
N GLY A 220 7.25 6.56 37.84
CA GLY A 220 6.98 5.13 38.04
C GLY A 220 5.79 4.59 37.26
N ALA A 221 5.37 5.28 36.18
CA ALA A 221 4.20 4.89 35.40
C ALA A 221 4.38 3.48 34.80
N LYS A 222 3.39 2.61 35.05
CA LYS A 222 3.28 1.30 34.39
C LYS A 222 3.25 1.51 32.87
N ALA A 223 3.84 0.56 32.11
CA ALA A 223 3.84 0.53 30.66
C ALA A 223 2.43 0.82 30.10
N GLY A 224 2.37 1.58 29.01
CA GLY A 224 1.12 1.78 28.27
C GLY A 224 0.64 0.45 27.65
N PRO A 225 -0.66 0.36 27.28
CA PRO A 225 -1.21 -0.89 26.72
C PRO A 225 -0.41 -1.45 25.53
N GLY A 226 -0.03 -0.62 24.56
CA GLY A 226 0.76 -1.05 23.38
C GLY A 226 2.19 -1.42 23.72
N GLU A 227 2.83 -0.73 24.68
CA GLU A 227 4.16 -1.05 25.15
C GLU A 227 4.19 -2.43 25.86
N GLN A 228 3.20 -2.69 26.72
CA GLN A 228 3.11 -3.98 27.43
C GLN A 228 2.84 -5.14 26.45
N GLY A 229 1.96 -4.93 25.48
CA GLY A 229 1.67 -5.92 24.44
C GLY A 229 2.91 -6.24 23.60
N LEU A 230 3.64 -5.21 23.18
CA LEU A 230 4.90 -5.38 22.47
C LEU A 230 5.94 -6.17 23.28
N LEU A 231 6.13 -5.83 24.56
CA LEU A 231 7.05 -6.56 25.45
C LEU A 231 6.63 -8.03 25.63
N ASN A 232 5.34 -8.26 25.81
CA ASN A 232 4.81 -9.64 25.92
C ASN A 232 5.01 -10.44 24.63
N ALA A 233 4.82 -9.80 23.47
CA ALA A 233 5.08 -10.42 22.17
C ALA A 233 6.57 -10.69 21.98
N TYR A 234 7.45 -9.74 22.36
CA TYR A 234 8.88 -9.89 22.23
C TYR A 234 9.44 -11.03 23.09
N CYS A 235 8.94 -11.21 24.33
CA CYS A 235 9.29 -12.36 25.18
C CYS A 235 8.92 -13.71 24.54
N LYS A 236 7.90 -13.72 23.68
CA LYS A 236 7.41 -14.95 23.03
C LYS A 236 8.14 -15.27 21.73
N VAL A 237 8.91 -14.33 21.17
CA VAL A 237 9.70 -14.59 19.96
C VAL A 237 10.77 -15.62 20.31
N LYS A 238 10.49 -16.89 19.97
CA LYS A 238 11.41 -17.99 20.17
C LYS A 238 12.61 -17.85 19.25
N GLU A 239 13.78 -18.24 19.74
CA GLU A 239 14.87 -18.57 18.85
C GLU A 239 14.38 -19.70 17.94
N ALA A 240 14.58 -19.55 16.64
CA ALA A 240 14.23 -20.62 15.71
C ALA A 240 14.96 -21.89 16.16
N ALA A 241 14.20 -22.90 16.54
CA ALA A 241 14.71 -24.19 16.95
C ALA A 241 15.35 -24.88 15.73
N GLY A 242 16.63 -24.68 15.57
CA GLY A 242 17.46 -25.25 14.52
C GLY A 242 18.89 -25.38 15.03
N GLY A 243 19.13 -26.40 15.83
CA GLY A 243 20.34 -27.05 16.27
C GLY A 243 21.66 -26.35 15.93
N ASP A 244 22.26 -25.92 16.87
CA ASP A 244 23.66 -26.01 17.30
C ASP A 244 23.94 -24.89 18.31
N SER A 245 24.25 -25.31 19.48
CA SER A 245 24.63 -24.47 20.60
C SER A 245 25.87 -23.66 20.25
N GLY A 246 25.69 -22.36 19.93
CA GLY A 246 26.82 -21.46 19.90
C GLY A 246 26.83 -20.27 18.94
N ARG A 247 25.98 -20.21 17.92
CA ARG A 247 25.80 -19.02 17.09
C ARG A 247 24.32 -18.73 16.93
N GLY A 248 23.91 -17.53 17.32
CA GLY A 248 22.53 -17.10 17.24
C GLY A 248 21.93 -17.36 15.86
N ALA A 249 20.63 -17.63 15.80
CA ALA A 249 19.89 -17.82 14.55
C ALA A 249 20.25 -16.70 13.56
N SER A 250 20.54 -17.07 12.32
CA SER A 250 20.85 -16.12 11.26
C SER A 250 19.74 -15.06 11.17
N LEU A 251 20.11 -13.80 10.94
CA LEU A 251 19.15 -12.68 10.76
C LEU A 251 18.12 -12.98 9.66
N SER A 252 18.52 -13.74 8.64
CA SER A 252 17.63 -14.17 7.55
C SER A 252 16.40 -14.93 8.06
N THR A 253 16.50 -15.70 9.15
CA THR A 253 15.36 -16.38 9.77
C THR A 253 14.35 -15.38 10.34
N HIS A 254 14.82 -14.31 10.97
CA HIS A 254 13.96 -13.26 11.52
C HIS A 254 13.36 -12.38 10.44
N TYR A 255 14.11 -12.04 9.38
CA TYR A 255 13.57 -11.36 8.21
C TYR A 255 12.46 -12.17 7.57
N ARG A 256 12.68 -13.47 7.36
CA ARG A 256 11.67 -14.39 6.83
C ARG A 256 10.43 -14.47 7.71
N ALA A 257 10.58 -14.56 9.04
CA ALA A 257 9.46 -14.59 9.97
C ALA A 257 8.62 -13.30 9.89
N TYR A 258 9.29 -12.14 9.78
CA TYR A 258 8.62 -10.86 9.58
C TYR A 258 7.85 -10.81 8.27
N LEU A 259 8.46 -11.24 7.18
CA LEU A 259 7.83 -11.27 5.86
C LEU A 259 6.64 -12.23 5.81
N LEU A 260 6.76 -13.42 6.41
CA LEU A 260 5.66 -14.37 6.53
C LEU A 260 4.46 -13.75 7.25
N LYS A 261 4.71 -13.05 8.36
CA LYS A 261 3.64 -12.34 9.08
C LYS A 261 3.06 -11.19 8.24
N SER A 262 3.90 -10.45 7.53
CA SER A 262 3.47 -9.38 6.63
C SER A 262 2.62 -9.89 5.46
N HIS A 263 2.87 -11.10 4.95
CA HIS A 263 2.07 -11.73 3.89
C HIS A 263 0.60 -11.97 4.28
N GLU A 264 0.30 -12.07 5.58
CA GLU A 264 -1.08 -12.17 6.08
C GLU A 264 -1.83 -10.85 5.89
N LEU A 265 -1.13 -9.73 5.75
CA LEU A 265 -1.73 -8.42 5.49
C LEU A 265 -2.16 -8.35 4.01
N PRO A 266 -3.43 -8.03 3.72
CA PRO A 266 -3.97 -8.09 2.35
C PRO A 266 -3.33 -7.07 1.39
N PHE A 267 -2.74 -6.01 1.90
CA PHE A 267 -2.10 -4.92 1.14
C PHE A 267 -0.59 -5.05 1.05
N TYR A 268 0.00 -6.14 1.54
CA TYR A 268 1.43 -6.40 1.36
C TYR A 268 1.77 -6.50 -0.14
N GLY A 269 2.76 -5.72 -0.56
CA GLY A 269 3.21 -5.68 -1.96
C GLY A 269 2.27 -4.96 -2.92
N CYS A 270 1.29 -4.18 -2.43
CA CYS A 270 0.44 -3.35 -3.25
C CYS A 270 1.15 -2.09 -3.74
N ALA A 271 0.70 -1.59 -4.89
CA ALA A 271 0.82 -0.17 -5.24
C ALA A 271 -0.31 0.62 -4.59
N PHE A 272 -0.04 1.86 -4.20
CA PHE A 272 -0.98 2.72 -3.48
C PHE A 272 -1.32 3.96 -4.30
N PHE A 273 -2.62 4.28 -4.33
CA PHE A 273 -3.16 5.42 -5.06
C PHE A 273 -4.05 6.26 -4.14
N HIS A 274 -4.12 7.56 -4.39
CA HIS A 274 -4.96 8.47 -3.63
C HIS A 274 -6.28 8.72 -4.34
N GLY A 275 -7.34 8.84 -3.57
CA GLY A 275 -8.68 9.15 -4.08
C GLY A 275 -9.63 9.57 -2.98
N GLU A 276 -10.85 9.84 -3.36
CA GLU A 276 -11.93 10.20 -2.46
C GLU A 276 -13.18 9.38 -2.76
N VAL A 277 -13.98 9.12 -1.74
CA VAL A 277 -15.28 8.46 -1.87
C VAL A 277 -16.36 9.29 -1.18
N ASP A 278 -17.59 9.21 -1.68
CA ASP A 278 -18.72 9.86 -1.05
C ASP A 278 -18.98 9.30 0.36
N LYS A 279 -19.25 10.20 1.31
CA LYS A 279 -19.69 9.81 2.64
C LYS A 279 -21.12 9.29 2.59
N PRO A 280 -21.47 8.24 3.34
CA PRO A 280 -22.86 7.79 3.48
C PRO A 280 -23.75 8.94 3.98
N ALA A 281 -24.93 9.05 3.41
CA ALA A 281 -25.91 10.05 3.84
C ALA A 281 -26.38 9.74 5.27
N GLN A 282 -25.87 10.48 6.25
CA GLN A 282 -26.28 10.40 7.66
C GLN A 282 -27.16 11.60 8.00
N GLY A 283 -28.49 11.38 8.02
CA GLY A 283 -29.45 12.35 8.54
C GLY A 283 -29.75 13.55 7.66
N PHE A 284 -30.75 14.35 8.10
CA PHE A 284 -31.30 15.50 7.34
C PHE A 284 -30.39 16.72 7.20
N LEU A 285 -29.31 16.79 8.01
CA LEU A 285 -28.47 17.99 8.14
C LEU A 285 -27.06 17.84 7.58
N HIS A 286 -26.63 16.65 7.16
CA HIS A 286 -25.29 16.48 6.61
C HIS A 286 -25.34 16.57 5.09
N ARG A 287 -24.87 17.70 4.55
CA ARG A 287 -24.48 17.82 3.14
C ARG A 287 -23.45 16.73 2.85
N GLY A 288 -23.76 15.94 1.82
CA GLY A 288 -22.82 14.95 1.30
C GLY A 288 -21.45 15.59 1.07
N GLY A 289 -20.42 15.00 1.66
CA GLY A 289 -19.04 15.38 1.44
C GLY A 289 -18.26 14.13 1.11
N ARG A 290 -17.08 14.31 0.55
CA ARG A 290 -16.14 13.23 0.26
C ARG A 290 -15.22 12.99 1.45
N LYS A 291 -14.68 11.80 1.53
CA LYS A 291 -13.60 11.44 2.46
C LYS A 291 -12.42 10.87 1.68
N PRO A 292 -11.19 11.23 2.09
CA PRO A 292 -10.00 10.71 1.45
C PRO A 292 -9.81 9.21 1.73
N VAL A 293 -9.44 8.47 0.70
CA VAL A 293 -9.12 7.06 0.76
C VAL A 293 -7.79 6.79 0.06
N VAL A 294 -7.20 5.65 0.40
CA VAL A 294 -6.09 5.06 -0.33
C VAL A 294 -6.59 3.79 -0.99
N VAL A 295 -6.29 3.62 -2.26
CA VAL A 295 -6.58 2.40 -3.02
C VAL A 295 -5.29 1.60 -3.14
N ALA A 296 -5.29 0.37 -2.67
CA ALA A 296 -4.15 -0.53 -2.71
C ALA A 296 -4.43 -1.66 -3.71
N ILE A 297 -3.57 -1.82 -4.70
CA ILE A 297 -3.74 -2.79 -5.79
C ILE A 297 -2.52 -3.70 -5.85
N SER A 298 -2.76 -5.01 -5.91
CA SER A 298 -1.73 -6.03 -6.08
C SER A 298 -2.19 -7.10 -7.07
N LEU A 299 -1.38 -8.14 -7.25
CA LEU A 299 -1.76 -9.34 -8.02
C LEU A 299 -3.01 -10.07 -7.47
N GLU A 300 -3.40 -9.81 -6.23
CA GLU A 300 -4.50 -10.52 -5.56
C GLU A 300 -5.84 -9.79 -5.68
N GLY A 301 -5.82 -8.47 -5.81
CA GLY A 301 -7.04 -7.67 -5.87
C GLY A 301 -6.86 -6.21 -5.49
N VAL A 302 -7.97 -5.60 -5.10
CA VAL A 302 -8.10 -4.18 -4.79
C VAL A 302 -8.61 -3.99 -3.37
N HIS A 303 -7.97 -3.08 -2.61
CA HIS A 303 -8.40 -2.69 -1.27
C HIS A 303 -8.62 -1.19 -1.21
N VAL A 304 -9.70 -0.76 -0.56
CA VAL A 304 -10.00 0.64 -0.27
C VAL A 304 -9.81 0.87 1.23
N ILE A 305 -8.91 1.78 1.57
CA ILE A 305 -8.45 2.05 2.93
C ILE A 305 -8.83 3.47 3.30
N ASP A 306 -9.43 3.67 4.48
CA ASP A 306 -9.63 5.01 5.04
C ASP A 306 -8.28 5.65 5.37
N SER A 307 -7.94 6.76 4.70
CA SER A 307 -6.62 7.37 4.85
C SER A 307 -6.38 8.01 6.22
N ARG A 308 -7.45 8.38 6.94
CA ARG A 308 -7.39 9.02 8.27
C ARG A 308 -7.42 7.99 9.39
N GLU A 309 -8.39 7.10 9.33
CA GLU A 309 -8.64 6.10 10.37
C GLU A 309 -7.72 4.87 10.23
N LYS A 310 -7.05 4.73 9.11
CA LYS A 310 -6.10 3.64 8.83
C LYS A 310 -6.72 2.25 8.98
N HIS A 311 -7.92 2.06 8.41
CA HIS A 311 -8.52 0.74 8.30
C HIS A 311 -9.16 0.48 6.95
N VAL A 312 -9.27 -0.80 6.62
CA VAL A 312 -9.82 -1.25 5.35
C VAL A 312 -11.34 -1.08 5.36
N LEU A 313 -11.84 -0.43 4.33
CA LEU A 313 -13.28 -0.24 4.09
C LEU A 313 -13.84 -1.33 3.19
N LEU A 314 -13.05 -1.76 2.20
CA LEU A 314 -13.45 -2.75 1.20
C LEU A 314 -12.21 -3.51 0.72
N GLY A 315 -12.33 -4.83 0.54
CA GLY A 315 -11.33 -5.67 -0.11
C GLY A 315 -12.01 -6.59 -1.11
N LEU A 316 -11.54 -6.60 -2.34
CA LEU A 316 -12.09 -7.36 -3.45
C LEU A 316 -10.98 -8.11 -4.17
N ARG A 317 -11.19 -9.40 -4.45
CA ARG A 317 -10.36 -10.17 -5.38
C ARG A 317 -10.81 -9.86 -6.82
N PHE A 318 -9.95 -10.08 -7.78
CA PHE A 318 -10.29 -9.81 -9.18
C PHE A 318 -11.48 -10.61 -9.70
N GLN A 319 -11.74 -11.80 -9.15
CA GLN A 319 -12.94 -12.60 -9.51
C GLN A 319 -14.24 -12.05 -8.90
N GLU A 320 -14.15 -11.12 -7.98
CA GLU A 320 -15.29 -10.56 -7.23
C GLU A 320 -15.67 -9.15 -7.70
N LEU A 321 -14.91 -8.59 -8.66
CA LEU A 321 -15.12 -7.21 -9.10
C LEU A 321 -15.14 -7.09 -10.62
N SER A 322 -15.93 -6.12 -11.07
CA SER A 322 -15.79 -5.47 -12.38
C SER A 322 -15.37 -4.03 -12.16
N TRP A 323 -14.70 -3.43 -13.10
CA TRP A 323 -14.25 -2.04 -13.00
C TRP A 323 -14.34 -1.32 -14.33
N ASP A 324 -14.40 -0.01 -14.22
CA ASP A 324 -14.30 0.91 -15.34
C ASP A 324 -13.74 2.25 -14.85
N HIS A 325 -13.28 3.11 -15.73
CA HIS A 325 -12.86 4.46 -15.39
C HIS A 325 -13.37 5.46 -16.42
N THR A 326 -13.64 6.68 -15.95
CA THR A 326 -14.01 7.79 -16.85
C THR A 326 -12.78 8.34 -17.54
N SER A 327 -12.95 8.73 -18.81
CA SER A 327 -11.91 9.39 -19.59
C SER A 327 -11.53 10.74 -18.95
N PRO A 328 -10.24 11.15 -19.01
CA PRO A 328 -9.80 12.45 -18.51
C PRO A 328 -10.43 13.66 -19.25
N GLU A 329 -11.10 13.43 -20.38
CA GLU A 329 -11.85 14.44 -21.12
C GLU A 329 -13.24 14.72 -20.52
N GLU A 330 -13.72 13.83 -19.63
CA GLU A 330 -14.97 14.01 -18.89
C GLU A 330 -14.73 14.91 -17.66
N GLU A 331 -15.81 15.49 -17.11
CA GLU A 331 -15.75 16.51 -16.07
C GLU A 331 -14.99 16.06 -14.80
N GLU A 332 -14.92 14.78 -14.50
CA GLU A 332 -14.28 14.25 -13.29
C GLU A 332 -13.72 12.84 -13.52
N SER A 333 -12.47 12.64 -13.17
CA SER A 333 -11.83 11.31 -13.24
C SER A 333 -12.32 10.42 -12.11
N VAL A 334 -12.95 9.30 -12.45
CA VAL A 334 -13.54 8.35 -11.50
C VAL A 334 -13.13 6.94 -11.88
N LEU A 335 -12.74 6.16 -10.88
CA LEU A 335 -12.67 4.71 -10.96
C LEU A 335 -13.97 4.14 -10.38
N TRP A 336 -14.63 3.30 -11.17
CA TRP A 336 -15.81 2.57 -10.78
C TRP A 336 -15.44 1.15 -10.38
N LEU A 337 -15.89 0.71 -9.20
CA LEU A 337 -15.77 -0.68 -8.77
C LEU A 337 -17.16 -1.24 -8.55
N GLU A 338 -17.47 -2.32 -9.24
CA GLU A 338 -18.71 -3.04 -9.12
C GLU A 338 -18.47 -4.41 -8.48
N PHE A 339 -19.31 -4.78 -7.52
CA PHE A 339 -19.22 -6.03 -6.78
C PHE A 339 -20.58 -6.48 -6.23
N ASP A 340 -20.67 -7.74 -5.94
CA ASP A 340 -21.89 -8.32 -5.34
C ASP A 340 -22.10 -7.83 -3.92
N GLY A 341 -23.35 -7.60 -3.56
CA GLY A 341 -23.75 -7.19 -2.22
C GLY A 341 -25.06 -7.80 -1.77
N ASP A 342 -25.43 -7.49 -0.56
CA ASP A 342 -26.71 -7.86 0.02
C ASP A 342 -27.38 -6.62 0.59
N ASN A 343 -28.67 -6.46 0.29
CA ASN A 343 -29.52 -5.42 0.86
C ASN A 343 -30.69 -6.10 1.58
N GLU A 344 -30.54 -6.28 2.91
CA GLU A 344 -31.54 -6.93 3.79
C GLU A 344 -32.00 -8.32 3.28
N GLY A 345 -31.06 -9.16 2.85
CA GLY A 345 -31.32 -10.52 2.35
C GLY A 345 -31.64 -10.60 0.85
N THR A 346 -31.62 -9.46 0.15
CA THR A 346 -31.79 -9.42 -1.30
C THR A 346 -30.45 -9.23 -1.97
N PRO A 347 -30.01 -10.12 -2.89
CA PRO A 347 -28.80 -9.94 -3.67
C PRO A 347 -28.91 -8.68 -4.53
N VAL A 348 -27.89 -7.83 -4.48
CA VAL A 348 -27.81 -6.60 -5.26
C VAL A 348 -26.41 -6.44 -5.84
N ASN A 349 -26.30 -5.74 -6.96
CA ASN A 349 -25.01 -5.24 -7.44
C ASN A 349 -24.72 -3.90 -6.77
N ARG A 350 -23.51 -3.72 -6.31
CA ARG A 350 -23.03 -2.48 -5.69
C ARG A 350 -21.99 -1.82 -6.54
N LEU A 351 -22.19 -0.54 -6.80
CA LEU A 351 -21.28 0.29 -7.56
C LEU A 351 -20.67 1.36 -6.63
N LEU A 352 -19.34 1.31 -6.45
CA LEU A 352 -18.57 2.28 -5.70
C LEU A 352 -17.88 3.24 -6.66
N LYS A 353 -18.02 4.55 -6.39
CA LYS A 353 -17.26 5.61 -7.08
C LYS A 353 -16.03 5.98 -6.26
N ILE A 354 -14.88 5.99 -6.90
CA ILE A 354 -13.63 6.51 -6.33
C ILE A 354 -13.17 7.65 -7.23
N TYR A 355 -13.26 8.86 -6.72
CA TYR A 355 -12.83 10.08 -7.41
C TYR A 355 -11.30 10.21 -7.30
N SER A 356 -10.62 10.19 -8.43
CA SER A 356 -9.15 10.26 -8.45
C SER A 356 -8.63 10.60 -9.84
N LYS A 357 -7.73 11.55 -9.96
CA LYS A 357 -6.96 11.74 -11.19
C LYS A 357 -6.09 10.53 -11.56
N GLN A 358 -5.85 9.62 -10.62
CA GLN A 358 -5.11 8.37 -10.84
C GLN A 358 -6.01 7.21 -11.33
N ALA A 359 -7.28 7.45 -11.64
CA ALA A 359 -8.23 6.42 -12.07
C ALA A 359 -7.72 5.60 -13.27
N GLU A 360 -7.14 6.26 -14.27
CA GLU A 360 -6.52 5.61 -15.42
C GLU A 360 -5.36 4.70 -15.03
N LEU A 361 -4.49 5.14 -14.12
CA LEU A 361 -3.37 4.34 -13.61
C LEU A 361 -3.85 3.11 -12.84
N MET A 362 -4.87 3.27 -12.01
CA MET A 362 -5.49 2.17 -11.26
C MET A 362 -6.13 1.16 -12.20
N SER A 363 -6.91 1.61 -13.18
CA SER A 363 -7.55 0.76 -14.17
C SER A 363 -6.53 -0.05 -14.98
N GLY A 364 -5.50 0.60 -15.50
CA GLY A 364 -4.44 -0.07 -16.24
C GLY A 364 -3.63 -1.07 -15.39
N LEU A 365 -3.45 -0.79 -14.10
CA LEU A 365 -2.79 -1.73 -13.20
C LEU A 365 -3.66 -2.96 -12.91
N ILE A 366 -4.96 -2.78 -12.69
CA ILE A 366 -5.92 -3.88 -12.50
C ILE A 366 -5.91 -4.80 -13.72
N GLU A 367 -6.05 -4.21 -14.91
CA GLU A 367 -6.03 -4.95 -16.19
C GLU A 367 -4.76 -5.78 -16.32
N TYR A 368 -3.59 -5.17 -16.11
CA TYR A 368 -2.31 -5.84 -16.22
C TYR A 368 -2.12 -6.96 -15.19
N CYS A 369 -2.58 -6.77 -13.95
CA CYS A 369 -2.55 -7.83 -12.92
C CYS A 369 -3.41 -9.04 -13.31
N ILE A 370 -4.58 -8.79 -13.91
CA ILE A 370 -5.47 -9.87 -14.38
C ILE A 370 -4.82 -10.63 -15.53
N GLU A 371 -4.24 -9.94 -16.52
CA GLU A 371 -3.52 -10.58 -17.63
C GLU A 371 -2.37 -11.47 -17.15
N LEU A 372 -1.58 -11.00 -16.17
CA LEU A 372 -0.49 -11.78 -15.59
C LEU A 372 -0.99 -13.03 -14.86
N ASN A 373 -2.11 -12.94 -14.14
CA ASN A 373 -2.69 -14.10 -13.47
C ASN A 373 -3.17 -15.15 -14.47
N GLN A 374 -3.84 -14.75 -15.54
CA GLN A 374 -4.31 -15.65 -16.60
C GLN A 374 -3.14 -16.36 -17.29
N THR A 375 -2.06 -15.65 -17.59
CA THR A 375 -0.87 -16.25 -18.22
C THR A 375 -0.16 -17.22 -17.27
N SER A 376 -0.15 -16.93 -15.97
CA SER A 376 0.46 -17.78 -14.95
C SER A 376 -0.33 -19.08 -14.73
N GLU A 377 -1.65 -19.04 -14.80
CA GLU A 377 -2.51 -20.23 -14.69
C GLU A 377 -2.37 -21.16 -15.91
N LEU A 378 -2.21 -20.61 -17.11
CA LEU A 378 -1.98 -21.38 -18.33
C LEU A 378 -0.59 -22.04 -18.38
N ALA A 379 0.39 -21.51 -17.66
CA ALA A 379 1.75 -22.03 -17.60
C ALA A 379 1.96 -23.08 -16.49
N ALA A 380 0.99 -23.31 -15.61
CA ALA A 380 1.07 -24.35 -14.59
C ALA A 380 0.93 -25.73 -15.25
N PRO A 381 1.88 -26.68 -15.04
CA PRO A 381 1.73 -28.02 -15.55
C PRO A 381 0.47 -28.66 -14.95
N GLN A 382 -0.45 -29.11 -15.80
CA GLN A 382 -1.54 -29.98 -15.36
C GLN A 382 -0.90 -31.26 -14.83
N GLU A 383 -0.87 -31.43 -13.52
CA GLU A 383 -0.64 -32.76 -12.94
C GLU A 383 -1.79 -33.65 -13.38
N THR A 384 -1.50 -34.48 -14.38
CA THR A 384 -2.39 -35.55 -14.82
C THR A 384 -2.46 -36.58 -13.68
N VAL A 385 -3.46 -36.45 -12.84
CA VAL A 385 -3.88 -37.55 -11.97
C VAL A 385 -4.59 -38.58 -12.84
N SER A 386 -3.85 -39.60 -13.24
CA SER A 386 -4.39 -40.81 -13.83
C SER A 386 -5.04 -41.66 -12.75
N GLY A 387 -6.37 -41.55 -12.65
CA GLY A 387 -7.21 -42.45 -11.87
C GLY A 387 -8.34 -42.97 -12.74
N PRO A 388 -8.77 -44.24 -12.60
CA PRO A 388 -9.68 -44.89 -13.55
C PRO A 388 -11.12 -44.36 -13.46
N PRO A 389 -11.91 -44.48 -14.54
CA PRO A 389 -13.24 -43.90 -14.62
C PRO A 389 -14.26 -44.73 -13.85
N SER A 390 -14.94 -44.13 -12.90
CA SER A 390 -16.18 -44.69 -12.36
C SER A 390 -17.33 -43.76 -12.68
N ALA A 391 -18.26 -44.30 -13.46
CA ALA A 391 -19.47 -43.62 -13.88
C ALA A 391 -20.46 -43.50 -12.74
N ALA A 392 -20.96 -42.27 -12.48
CA ALA A 392 -22.33 -42.07 -12.02
C ALA A 392 -22.71 -40.59 -12.18
N SER A 393 -23.75 -40.39 -12.92
CA SER A 393 -24.48 -39.18 -13.20
C SER A 393 -25.01 -38.50 -11.94
N SER A 394 -24.75 -37.19 -11.79
CA SER A 394 -25.69 -36.26 -11.12
C SER A 394 -25.37 -34.84 -11.56
N LEU A 395 -26.41 -34.15 -11.97
CA LEU A 395 -26.47 -32.75 -12.42
C LEU A 395 -25.83 -31.79 -11.38
N PRO A 396 -25.12 -30.74 -11.81
CA PRO A 396 -24.57 -29.77 -10.88
C PRO A 396 -25.68 -28.89 -10.32
N SER A 397 -25.93 -29.08 -9.04
CA SER A 397 -26.64 -28.11 -8.20
C SER A 397 -25.88 -26.78 -8.22
N SER A 398 -26.66 -25.71 -8.34
CA SER A 398 -26.28 -24.30 -8.27
C SER A 398 -24.93 -24.02 -7.61
N ALA A 399 -24.00 -23.44 -8.37
CA ALA A 399 -22.75 -22.93 -7.85
C ALA A 399 -23.02 -21.92 -6.73
N GLN A 400 -22.69 -22.31 -5.52
CA GLN A 400 -22.62 -21.39 -4.39
C GLN A 400 -21.49 -20.40 -4.70
N ARG A 401 -21.85 -19.11 -4.88
CA ARG A 401 -20.89 -18.02 -4.98
C ARG A 401 -20.03 -18.02 -3.72
N PRO A 402 -18.69 -17.91 -3.84
CA PRO A 402 -17.82 -17.89 -2.68
C PRO A 402 -18.12 -16.64 -1.83
N GLN A 403 -18.53 -16.88 -0.58
CA GLN A 403 -18.58 -15.81 0.41
C GLN A 403 -17.20 -15.23 0.62
N LEU A 404 -17.10 -13.88 0.73
CA LEU A 404 -15.89 -13.17 1.15
C LEU A 404 -15.27 -13.86 2.36
N GLN A 405 -14.20 -14.61 2.14
CA GLN A 405 -13.46 -15.21 3.23
C GLN A 405 -12.69 -14.11 3.97
N ARG A 406 -12.89 -14.05 5.27
CA ARG A 406 -12.07 -13.24 6.17
C ARG A 406 -10.63 -13.77 6.07
N GLN A 407 -9.75 -13.02 5.42
CA GLN A 407 -8.31 -13.28 5.43
C GLN A 407 -7.64 -12.25 6.33
N GLY A 408 -7.01 -12.71 7.39
CA GLY A 408 -6.21 -11.89 8.28
C GLY A 408 -7.01 -11.08 9.31
N SER A 409 -6.29 -10.35 10.13
CA SER A 409 -6.75 -9.49 11.22
C SER A 409 -7.58 -8.29 10.77
N VAL A 410 -7.54 -7.95 9.50
CA VAL A 410 -8.26 -6.80 8.94
C VAL A 410 -9.63 -7.22 8.47
N VAL A 411 -10.65 -6.77 9.19
CA VAL A 411 -12.04 -7.06 8.88
C VAL A 411 -12.52 -6.14 7.76
N CYS A 412 -12.73 -6.69 6.57
CA CYS A 412 -13.30 -5.98 5.40
C CYS A 412 -14.80 -5.65 5.56
N SER A 413 -15.30 -5.43 6.77
CA SER A 413 -16.73 -5.35 7.07
C SER A 413 -17.25 -3.93 7.30
N ARG A 414 -16.56 -2.91 6.80
CA ARG A 414 -16.98 -1.52 7.01
C ARG A 414 -17.63 -0.89 5.78
N LEU A 415 -18.34 -1.69 4.99
CA LEU A 415 -19.11 -1.21 3.83
C LEU A 415 -20.13 -0.12 4.20
N GLN A 416 -20.65 -0.12 5.44
CA GLN A 416 -21.51 0.94 5.95
C GLN A 416 -20.87 2.33 5.98
N HIS A 417 -19.54 2.42 5.86
CA HIS A 417 -18.82 3.68 5.77
C HIS A 417 -18.57 4.15 4.32
N LEU A 418 -19.04 3.36 3.35
CA LEU A 418 -19.00 3.69 1.93
C LEU A 418 -20.41 4.01 1.43
N SER A 419 -20.50 4.99 0.53
CA SER A 419 -21.71 5.28 -0.21
C SER A 419 -21.65 4.52 -1.53
N THR A 420 -22.54 3.53 -1.69
CA THR A 420 -22.64 2.74 -2.93
C THR A 420 -23.96 3.01 -3.63
N ILE A 421 -23.99 2.78 -4.93
CA ILE A 421 -25.19 2.74 -5.73
C ILE A 421 -25.61 1.28 -5.82
N ASP A 422 -26.67 0.89 -5.14
CA ASP A 422 -27.18 -0.47 -5.16
C ASP A 422 -28.24 -0.61 -6.26
N TYR A 423 -28.15 -1.66 -7.06
CA TYR A 423 -29.10 -1.92 -8.13
C TYR A 423 -29.30 -3.42 -8.35
N VAL A 424 -30.39 -3.76 -9.01
CA VAL A 424 -30.71 -5.13 -9.47
C VAL A 424 -30.97 -5.10 -10.97
N GLU A 425 -30.62 -6.19 -11.64
CA GLU A 425 -30.94 -6.40 -13.04
C GLU A 425 -32.17 -7.31 -13.14
N GLU A 426 -33.25 -6.80 -13.72
CA GLU A 426 -34.43 -7.58 -14.06
C GLU A 426 -34.62 -7.61 -15.58
N GLY A 427 -34.17 -8.70 -16.22
CA GLY A 427 -34.17 -8.81 -17.69
C GLY A 427 -33.15 -7.85 -18.31
N GLN A 428 -33.61 -6.86 -19.09
CA GLN A 428 -32.76 -5.83 -19.70
C GLN A 428 -32.81 -4.48 -18.97
N GLN A 429 -33.46 -4.40 -17.81
CA GLN A 429 -33.64 -3.17 -17.06
C GLN A 429 -32.79 -3.15 -15.79
N ILE A 430 -32.08 -2.04 -15.58
CA ILE A 430 -31.34 -1.76 -14.36
C ILE A 430 -32.26 -0.95 -13.43
N LYS A 431 -32.55 -1.50 -12.27
CA LYS A 431 -33.38 -0.84 -11.26
C LYS A 431 -32.56 -0.49 -10.02
N ARG A 432 -32.43 0.80 -9.71
CA ARG A 432 -31.77 1.26 -8.48
C ARG A 432 -32.58 0.85 -7.25
N VAL A 433 -31.89 0.28 -6.27
CA VAL A 433 -32.43 -0.05 -4.95
C VAL A 433 -32.10 1.10 -4.00
N LYS A 434 -33.11 1.79 -3.47
CA LYS A 434 -32.86 2.81 -2.46
C LYS A 434 -32.63 2.14 -1.10
N PRO A 435 -31.59 2.57 -0.34
CA PRO A 435 -31.45 2.12 1.02
C PRO A 435 -32.71 2.51 1.81
N LYS A 436 -33.32 1.56 2.51
CA LYS A 436 -34.42 1.87 3.42
C LYS A 436 -33.95 2.85 4.47
N ARG A 437 -34.68 3.98 4.60
CA ARG A 437 -34.45 4.89 5.72
C ARG A 437 -34.69 4.10 7.00
N THR A 438 -33.67 3.92 7.81
CA THR A 438 -33.84 3.46 9.19
C THR A 438 -34.75 4.47 9.89
N THR A 439 -36.01 4.10 10.00
CA THR A 439 -36.97 4.82 10.83
C THR A 439 -36.46 4.79 12.26
N SER A 440 -36.57 5.93 12.91
CA SER A 440 -36.07 6.23 14.24
C SER A 440 -36.32 5.10 15.25
N PHE A 441 -35.50 5.04 16.26
CA PHE A 441 -35.45 4.06 17.36
C PHE A 441 -36.79 3.70 18.02
N PHE A 442 -37.85 4.44 17.75
CA PHE A 442 -39.17 4.25 18.36
C PHE A 442 -40.11 3.28 17.62
N SER A 443 -39.82 2.82 16.40
CA SER A 443 -40.70 1.88 15.67
C SER A 443 -40.22 0.43 15.67
N ARG A 444 -39.28 0.06 16.53
CA ARG A 444 -38.73 -1.29 16.58
C ARG A 444 -39.60 -2.34 17.28
N GLN A 445 -40.81 -1.98 17.72
CA GLN A 445 -41.65 -2.89 18.50
C GLN A 445 -42.89 -3.47 17.79
N LEU A 446 -43.19 -3.11 16.56
CA LEU A 446 -44.36 -3.59 15.86
C LEU A 446 -44.17 -3.73 14.34
N SER A 447 -43.31 -4.63 13.87
CA SER A 447 -43.53 -5.26 12.55
C SER A 447 -42.60 -6.45 12.34
N VAL A 448 -43.08 -7.61 12.72
CA VAL A 448 -42.74 -8.87 12.07
C VAL A 448 -43.60 -8.90 10.80
N GLY A 449 -42.98 -8.83 9.62
CA GLY A 449 -43.72 -9.08 8.39
C GLY A 449 -43.28 -8.23 7.19
N GLN A 450 -42.77 -8.91 6.20
CA GLN A 450 -42.61 -8.54 4.79
C GLN A 450 -41.77 -7.30 4.46
N GLY A 451 -40.56 -7.56 3.98
CA GLY A 451 -39.70 -6.59 3.32
C GLY A 451 -40.31 -6.09 2.00
N SER A 452 -40.61 -4.80 1.94
CA SER A 452 -40.94 -4.12 0.69
C SER A 452 -39.85 -3.13 0.36
N TYR A 453 -39.20 -3.29 -0.79
CA TYR A 453 -38.28 -2.33 -1.35
C TYR A 453 -39.00 -1.44 -2.39
N THR A 454 -38.58 -0.19 -2.49
CA THR A 454 -39.14 0.71 -3.48
C THR A 454 -38.16 0.77 -4.67
N VAL A 455 -38.60 0.24 -5.80
CA VAL A 455 -37.89 0.32 -7.07
C VAL A 455 -38.24 1.65 -7.74
N VAL A 456 -37.23 2.43 -8.16
CA VAL A 456 -37.42 3.66 -8.92
C VAL A 456 -37.08 3.41 -10.37
N GLN A 457 -38.04 3.61 -11.25
CA GLN A 457 -37.78 3.60 -12.69
C GLN A 457 -36.93 4.83 -13.07
N PRO A 458 -36.02 4.74 -14.05
CA PRO A 458 -35.37 5.91 -14.60
C PRO A 458 -36.43 6.86 -15.16
N ALA A 459 -36.29 8.16 -14.87
CA ALA A 459 -37.17 9.18 -15.44
C ALA A 459 -36.98 9.17 -16.96
N ASP A 460 -38.06 8.95 -17.68
CA ASP A 460 -38.11 9.12 -19.13
C ASP A 460 -37.63 10.50 -19.51
N SER A 461 -36.76 10.52 -20.50
CA SER A 461 -36.31 11.71 -21.20
C SER A 461 -37.48 12.62 -21.54
N LEU A 462 -37.40 13.86 -21.11
CA LEU A 462 -38.24 14.94 -21.60
C LEU A 462 -38.00 15.10 -23.10
N GLU A 463 -38.92 14.59 -23.89
CA GLU A 463 -39.13 15.06 -25.25
C GLU A 463 -40.00 16.30 -25.22
N GLN A 464 -39.51 17.34 -25.90
CA GLN A 464 -40.23 18.40 -26.64
C GLN A 464 -41.05 19.42 -25.87
N GLY A 465 -40.63 20.66 -26.11
CA GLY A 465 -41.36 21.91 -25.96
C GLY A 465 -40.44 23.08 -26.30
#